data_40b1d794e9439bb84ae57a85f7882ffa
#
_entry.id   40b1d794e9439bb84ae57a85f7882ffa
#
_cell.length_a   1.000
_cell.length_b   1.000
_cell.length_c   1.000
_cell.angle_alpha   90.00
_cell.angle_beta   90.00
_cell.angle_gamma   90.00
#
_symmetry.space_group_name_H-M   'P 1'
#
loop_
_entity.id
_entity.type
_entity.pdbx_description
1 polymer ?
#
loop_
_entity_poly.entity_id
_entity_poly.type
_entity_poly.pdbx_seq_one_letter_code
_entity_poly.pdbx_strand_id
1 'polypeptide(L)'
;MHKTGCKPQYIAENILNREFTAKAPNEKWLTDVTEFHYYIGMEKHKIYLSAILDLYDRRIVSYVIRDKNNNALVFDTVDNALLRNPGAQPLFHSDRGFQYTNRTFHTKLVNAGIIQSMSRVAKCIDNGPMEGFWGILKRERYYGKRFTDRSTLVKMIEDYIDYYNNKRLQRNLGILTPMEKHEIYLQAA
;
A
#
# COMPACT_ATOMS: atom_id res chain seq x y z
N MET A 1 35.83 17.50 5.52
CA MET A 1 34.77 16.50 5.78
C MET A 1 33.44 17.22 5.85
N HIS A 2 32.71 17.31 4.75
CA HIS A 2 31.37 17.88 4.76
C HIS A 2 30.38 16.81 5.27
N LYS A 3 29.86 17.01 6.47
CA LYS A 3 28.65 16.30 6.95
C LYS A 3 27.52 16.71 6.02
N THR A 4 27.10 15.80 5.14
CA THR A 4 25.85 15.92 4.40
C THR A 4 24.72 15.99 5.43
N GLY A 5 24.22 17.20 5.68
CA GLY A 5 23.10 17.42 6.59
C GLY A 5 21.90 16.62 6.12
N CYS A 6 21.47 15.66 6.92
CA CYS A 6 20.22 14.95 6.72
C CYS A 6 19.10 16.00 6.69
N LYS A 7 18.40 16.13 5.55
CA LYS A 7 17.27 17.07 5.45
C LYS A 7 16.24 16.66 6.53
N PRO A 8 15.76 17.65 7.33
CA PRO A 8 14.85 17.32 8.42
C PRO A 8 13.61 16.60 7.88
N GLN A 9 13.32 15.43 8.45
CA GLN A 9 12.17 14.62 8.13
C GLN A 9 10.87 15.35 8.53
N TYR A 10 9.81 15.14 7.75
CA TYR A 10 8.47 15.54 8.12
C TYR A 10 7.77 14.35 8.82
N ILE A 11 7.19 14.60 9.97
CA ILE A 11 6.42 13.59 10.72
C ILE A 11 5.01 14.11 10.92
N ALA A 12 4.02 13.42 10.35
CA ALA A 12 2.62 13.73 10.56
C ALA A 12 2.09 13.13 11.86
N GLU A 13 1.05 13.73 12.40
CA GLU A 13 0.31 13.17 13.54
C GLU A 13 -0.46 11.91 13.14
N ASN A 14 -0.78 11.07 14.13
CA ASN A 14 -1.66 9.91 13.92
C ASN A 14 -3.13 10.34 13.96
N ILE A 15 -3.64 10.81 12.83
CA ILE A 15 -5.04 11.26 12.68
C ILE A 15 -5.97 10.05 12.54
N LEU A 16 -5.52 8.98 11.89
CA LEU A 16 -6.32 7.76 11.68
C LEU A 16 -6.74 7.10 12.99
N ASN A 17 -5.85 7.13 13.99
CA ASN A 17 -6.08 6.63 15.36
C ASN A 17 -6.77 5.24 15.42
N ARG A 18 -6.38 4.32 14.52
CA ARG A 18 -6.94 2.95 14.38
C ARG A 18 -8.41 2.89 13.97
N GLU A 19 -8.96 3.99 13.49
CA GLU A 19 -10.31 3.99 12.94
C GLU A 19 -10.32 3.43 11.51
N PHE A 20 -10.24 2.10 11.41
CA PHE A 20 -10.09 1.35 10.15
C PHE A 20 -11.40 1.14 9.41
N THR A 21 -12.39 1.96 9.64
CA THR A 21 -13.65 2.00 8.90
C THR A 21 -13.75 3.28 8.10
N ALA A 22 -14.39 3.21 6.94
CA ALA A 22 -14.69 4.34 6.08
C ALA A 22 -16.14 4.23 5.60
N LYS A 23 -16.77 5.37 5.27
CA LYS A 23 -18.17 5.43 4.83
C LYS A 23 -18.30 5.39 3.31
N ALA A 24 -17.22 5.73 2.61
CA ALA A 24 -17.17 5.83 1.16
C ALA A 24 -15.80 5.40 0.62
N PRO A 25 -15.73 4.93 -0.64
CA PRO A 25 -14.47 4.75 -1.34
C PRO A 25 -13.66 6.06 -1.38
N ASN A 26 -12.34 5.94 -1.32
CA ASN A 26 -11.40 7.05 -1.35
C ASN A 26 -11.50 8.04 -0.15
N GLU A 27 -12.12 7.62 0.95
CA GLU A 27 -12.14 8.41 2.20
C GLU A 27 -10.86 8.22 3.02
N LYS A 28 -10.37 6.98 3.11
CA LYS A 28 -9.17 6.63 3.86
C LYS A 28 -8.34 5.60 3.12
N TRP A 29 -7.08 5.90 2.89
CA TRP A 29 -6.11 5.00 2.27
C TRP A 29 -4.99 4.65 3.23
N LEU A 30 -4.65 3.37 3.28
CA LEU A 30 -3.46 2.85 3.96
C LEU A 30 -2.41 2.47 2.95
N THR A 31 -1.14 2.71 3.27
CA THR A 31 -0.02 2.33 2.43
C THR A 31 1.10 1.71 3.23
N ASP A 32 1.84 0.83 2.59
CA ASP A 32 3.05 0.23 3.13
C ASP A 32 3.90 -0.40 2.01
N VAL A 33 5.12 -0.77 2.33
CA VAL A 33 6.05 -1.47 1.45
C VAL A 33 6.42 -2.81 2.06
N THR A 34 6.33 -3.87 1.28
CA THR A 34 6.80 -5.19 1.68
C THR A 34 7.84 -5.73 0.72
N GLU A 35 8.69 -6.64 1.21
CA GLU A 35 9.77 -7.26 0.43
C GLU A 35 9.44 -8.72 0.11
N PHE A 36 9.85 -9.16 -1.08
CA PHE A 36 9.82 -10.54 -1.55
C PHE A 36 11.20 -10.94 -2.05
N HIS A 37 11.44 -12.26 -2.08
CA HIS A 37 12.71 -12.81 -2.53
C HIS A 37 12.52 -13.81 -3.65
N TYR A 38 13.50 -13.86 -4.55
CA TYR A 38 13.69 -14.92 -5.54
C TYR A 38 15.16 -15.33 -5.59
N TYR A 39 15.47 -16.42 -6.24
CA TYR A 39 16.80 -17.00 -6.25
C TYR A 39 17.26 -17.25 -7.68
N ILE A 40 18.47 -16.81 -8.02
CA ILE A 40 19.17 -17.20 -9.25
C ILE A 40 20.31 -18.12 -8.81
N GLY A 41 20.13 -19.42 -9.06
CA GLY A 41 21.02 -20.42 -8.47
C GLY A 41 20.98 -20.39 -6.93
N MET A 42 22.11 -20.04 -6.29
CA MET A 42 22.23 -19.89 -4.84
C MET A 42 22.12 -18.43 -4.37
N GLU A 43 22.09 -17.47 -5.28
CA GLU A 43 22.02 -16.06 -4.93
C GLU A 43 20.59 -15.62 -4.63
N LYS A 44 20.43 -14.92 -3.51
CA LYS A 44 19.17 -14.37 -3.05
C LYS A 44 19.01 -12.93 -3.52
N HIS A 45 17.98 -12.70 -4.33
CA HIS A 45 17.59 -11.38 -4.82
C HIS A 45 16.30 -10.89 -4.16
N LYS A 46 16.06 -9.58 -4.23
CA LYS A 46 14.91 -8.92 -3.61
C LYS A 46 14.12 -8.12 -4.64
N ILE A 47 12.81 -8.08 -4.43
CA ILE A 47 11.92 -7.07 -5.00
C ILE A 47 11.07 -6.46 -3.89
N TYR A 48 10.60 -5.27 -4.12
CA TYR A 48 9.78 -4.50 -3.19
C TYR A 48 8.43 -4.17 -3.84
N LEU A 49 7.38 -4.38 -3.10
CA LEU A 49 6.01 -4.07 -3.47
C LEU A 49 5.51 -2.95 -2.57
N SER A 50 5.19 -1.80 -3.16
CA SER A 50 4.42 -0.73 -2.52
C SER A 50 2.97 -0.85 -2.95
N ALA A 51 2.01 -0.72 -2.04
CA ALA A 51 0.60 -0.74 -2.37
C ALA A 51 -0.21 0.23 -1.52
N ILE A 52 -1.37 0.63 -2.03
CA ILE A 52 -2.37 1.44 -1.35
C ILE A 52 -3.65 0.63 -1.24
N LEU A 53 -4.19 0.52 -0.03
CA LEU A 53 -5.45 -0.16 0.30
C LEU A 53 -6.50 0.86 0.73
N ASP A 54 -7.69 0.78 0.14
CA ASP A 54 -8.86 1.56 0.55
C ASP A 54 -9.54 0.92 1.75
N LEU A 55 -9.87 1.71 2.78
CA LEU A 55 -10.50 1.18 4.00
C LEU A 55 -11.99 0.91 3.87
N TYR A 56 -12.68 1.45 2.86
CA TYR A 56 -14.10 1.21 2.65
C TYR A 56 -14.37 -0.17 2.06
N ASP A 57 -13.77 -0.44 0.91
CA ASP A 57 -14.01 -1.66 0.13
C ASP A 57 -12.86 -2.67 0.19
N ARG A 58 -11.75 -2.32 0.85
CA ARG A 58 -10.55 -3.16 1.00
C ARG A 58 -9.83 -3.47 -0.32
N ARG A 59 -10.15 -2.79 -1.41
CA ARG A 59 -9.44 -2.97 -2.68
C ARG A 59 -8.02 -2.43 -2.61
N ILE A 60 -7.13 -3.05 -3.35
CA ILE A 60 -5.84 -2.46 -3.65
C ILE A 60 -6.06 -1.43 -4.77
N VAL A 61 -5.95 -0.16 -4.41
CA VAL A 61 -6.18 0.98 -5.29
C VAL A 61 -5.08 1.12 -6.33
N SER A 62 -3.85 0.93 -5.87
CA SER A 62 -2.64 1.03 -6.69
C SER A 62 -1.51 0.24 -6.09
N TYR A 63 -0.58 -0.21 -6.92
CA TYR A 63 0.67 -0.83 -6.49
C TYR A 63 1.77 -0.62 -7.52
N VAL A 64 3.02 -0.69 -7.06
CA VAL A 64 4.24 -0.67 -7.88
C VAL A 64 5.23 -1.69 -7.35
N ILE A 65 5.90 -2.42 -8.25
CA ILE A 65 6.94 -3.40 -7.92
C ILE A 65 8.28 -2.90 -8.48
N ARG A 66 9.33 -2.86 -7.65
CA ARG A 66 10.68 -2.45 -8.04
C ARG A 66 11.75 -3.28 -7.35
N ASP A 67 12.96 -3.27 -7.93
CA ASP A 67 14.13 -3.94 -7.36
C ASP A 67 14.80 -3.13 -6.24
N LYS A 68 14.39 -1.87 -6.07
CA LYS A 68 14.93 -0.97 -5.03
C LYS A 68 13.82 -0.39 -4.19
N ASN A 69 14.01 -0.41 -2.87
CA ASN A 69 13.16 0.29 -1.92
C ASN A 69 13.64 1.75 -1.80
N ASN A 70 13.07 2.62 -2.62
CA ASN A 70 13.42 4.04 -2.71
C ASN A 70 12.18 4.93 -2.78
N ASN A 71 12.39 6.25 -2.77
CA ASN A 71 11.29 7.22 -2.83
C ASN A 71 10.42 7.05 -4.09
N ALA A 72 11.04 6.75 -5.24
CA ALA A 72 10.31 6.58 -6.50
C ALA A 72 9.27 5.44 -6.42
N LEU A 73 9.57 4.35 -5.69
CA LEU A 73 8.63 3.24 -5.49
C LEU A 73 7.30 3.74 -4.91
N VAL A 74 7.36 4.53 -3.84
CA VAL A 74 6.16 5.03 -3.13
C VAL A 74 5.51 6.19 -3.89
N PHE A 75 6.31 7.10 -4.46
CA PHE A 75 5.79 8.25 -5.21
C PHE A 75 4.98 7.80 -6.42
N ASP A 76 5.49 6.83 -7.20
CA ASP A 76 4.77 6.29 -8.35
C ASP A 76 3.51 5.54 -7.93
N THR A 77 3.53 4.89 -6.75
CA THR A 77 2.33 4.23 -6.22
C THR A 77 1.21 5.23 -5.95
N VAL A 78 1.54 6.39 -5.38
CA VAL A 78 0.58 7.48 -5.14
C VAL A 78 0.13 8.11 -6.45
N ASP A 79 1.05 8.39 -7.39
CA ASP A 79 0.70 8.98 -8.68
C ASP A 79 -0.27 8.09 -9.46
N ASN A 80 -0.02 6.79 -9.50
CA ASN A 80 -0.91 5.81 -10.12
C ASN A 80 -2.28 5.75 -9.43
N ALA A 81 -2.32 5.87 -8.11
CA ALA A 81 -3.58 5.90 -7.36
C ALA A 81 -4.42 7.12 -7.72
N LEU A 82 -3.81 8.30 -7.75
CA LEU A 82 -4.48 9.56 -8.11
C LEU A 82 -4.92 9.59 -9.57
N LEU A 83 -4.11 9.05 -10.47
CA LEU A 83 -4.48 8.95 -11.89
C LEU A 83 -5.73 8.08 -12.11
N ARG A 84 -5.86 6.99 -11.36
CA ARG A 84 -7.02 6.08 -11.42
C ARG A 84 -8.24 6.58 -10.66
N ASN A 85 -8.06 7.51 -9.72
CA ASN A 85 -9.12 8.08 -8.90
C ASN A 85 -9.03 9.63 -8.92
N PRO A 86 -9.36 10.26 -10.05
CA PRO A 86 -9.27 11.72 -10.19
C PRO A 86 -10.09 12.44 -9.12
N GLY A 87 -9.49 13.43 -8.46
CA GLY A 87 -10.14 14.20 -7.42
C GLY A 87 -10.24 13.54 -6.06
N ALA A 88 -9.70 12.34 -5.87
CA ALA A 88 -9.66 11.69 -4.55
C ALA A 88 -8.76 12.46 -3.58
N GLN A 89 -9.27 12.73 -2.38
CA GLN A 89 -8.59 13.42 -1.29
C GLN A 89 -8.68 12.63 0.02
N PRO A 90 -8.14 11.40 0.06
CA PRO A 90 -8.24 10.54 1.23
C PRO A 90 -7.44 11.07 2.43
N LEU A 91 -7.80 10.63 3.63
CA LEU A 91 -6.84 10.55 4.72
C LEU A 91 -5.81 9.46 4.38
N PHE A 92 -4.56 9.84 4.15
CA PHE A 92 -3.49 8.94 3.70
C PHE A 92 -2.61 8.53 4.87
N HIS A 93 -2.70 7.28 5.28
CA HIS A 93 -1.99 6.75 6.45
C HIS A 93 -0.86 5.79 6.07
N SER A 94 0.30 5.99 6.67
CA SER A 94 1.50 5.18 6.51
C SER A 94 2.20 4.91 7.85
N ASP A 95 3.21 4.05 7.82
CA ASP A 95 4.23 4.03 8.86
C ASP A 95 5.16 5.27 8.76
N ARG A 96 6.25 5.26 9.54
CA ARG A 96 7.28 6.32 9.52
C ARG A 96 8.50 5.95 8.69
N GLY A 97 8.32 5.15 7.66
CA GLY A 97 9.38 4.82 6.70
C GLY A 97 9.98 6.08 6.06
N PHE A 98 11.25 6.00 5.64
CA PHE A 98 11.98 7.17 5.13
C PHE A 98 11.33 7.79 3.88
N GLN A 99 10.62 7.00 3.08
CA GLN A 99 9.88 7.50 1.92
C GLN A 99 8.73 8.42 2.33
N TYR A 100 7.99 8.03 3.38
CA TYR A 100 6.81 8.75 3.85
C TYR A 100 7.16 9.99 4.66
N THR A 101 8.31 9.99 5.36
CA THR A 101 8.84 11.16 6.09
C THR A 101 9.59 12.15 5.19
N ASN A 102 9.71 11.86 3.89
CA ASN A 102 10.33 12.73 2.92
C ASN A 102 9.48 13.99 2.71
N ARG A 103 10.11 15.18 2.80
CA ARG A 103 9.40 16.46 2.62
C ARG A 103 8.79 16.63 1.22
N THR A 104 9.46 16.13 0.18
CA THR A 104 8.92 16.17 -1.18
C THR A 104 7.66 15.33 -1.27
N PHE A 105 7.62 14.18 -0.59
CA PHE A 105 6.43 13.34 -0.50
C PHE A 105 5.27 14.08 0.19
N HIS A 106 5.54 14.70 1.34
CA HIS A 106 4.55 15.51 2.04
C HIS A 106 4.00 16.64 1.14
N THR A 107 4.89 17.40 0.49
CA THR A 107 4.47 18.47 -0.44
C THR A 107 3.59 17.94 -1.58
N LYS A 108 3.92 16.75 -2.12
CA LYS A 108 3.10 16.08 -3.14
C LYS A 108 1.67 15.80 -2.63
N LEU A 109 1.51 15.27 -1.43
CA LEU A 109 0.19 15.01 -0.83
C LEU A 109 -0.58 16.30 -0.59
N VAL A 110 0.05 17.32 -0.03
CA VAL A 110 -0.56 18.64 0.20
C VAL A 110 -1.07 19.26 -1.10
N ASN A 111 -0.27 19.22 -2.17
CA ASN A 111 -0.66 19.75 -3.48
C ASN A 111 -1.85 18.99 -4.09
N ALA A 112 -2.05 17.74 -3.72
CA ALA A 112 -3.22 16.95 -4.11
C ALA A 112 -4.42 17.12 -3.16
N GLY A 113 -4.31 17.95 -2.12
CA GLY A 113 -5.36 18.13 -1.10
C GLY A 113 -5.50 16.93 -0.14
N ILE A 114 -4.49 16.10 -0.05
CA ILE A 114 -4.48 14.87 0.76
C ILE A 114 -3.90 15.16 2.14
N ILE A 115 -4.60 14.70 3.18
CA ILE A 115 -4.14 14.81 4.56
C ILE A 115 -3.29 13.59 4.90
N GLN A 116 -2.03 13.83 5.32
CA GLN A 116 -1.11 12.79 5.73
C GLN A 116 -1.30 12.44 7.20
N SER A 117 -1.33 11.14 7.50
CA SER A 117 -1.36 10.57 8.84
C SER A 117 -0.27 9.51 8.97
N MET A 118 0.35 9.39 10.14
CA MET A 118 1.42 8.40 10.37
C MET A 118 1.20 7.59 11.64
N SER A 119 1.58 6.32 11.60
CA SER A 119 1.61 5.43 12.76
C SER A 119 2.48 6.01 13.89
N ARG A 120 2.13 5.68 15.13
CA ARG A 120 2.97 5.99 16.29
C ARG A 120 4.25 5.14 16.26
N VAL A 121 5.30 5.63 16.92
CA VAL A 121 6.56 4.90 17.02
C VAL A 121 6.35 3.52 17.62
N ALA A 122 6.90 2.49 16.98
CA ALA A 122 6.82 1.08 17.41
C ALA A 122 5.38 0.54 17.62
N LYS A 123 4.40 1.07 16.90
CA LYS A 123 3.00 0.63 16.93
C LYS A 123 2.58 0.11 15.55
N CYS A 124 3.08 -1.08 15.18
CA CYS A 124 2.71 -1.74 13.91
C CYS A 124 1.19 -1.91 13.75
N ILE A 125 0.46 -2.17 14.83
CA ILE A 125 -1.00 -2.29 14.84
C ILE A 125 -1.73 -1.04 14.29
N ASP A 126 -1.06 0.11 14.22
CA ASP A 126 -1.63 1.33 13.65
C ASP A 126 -1.80 1.24 12.12
N ASN A 127 -1.23 0.22 11.44
CA ASN A 127 -1.41 -0.10 10.01
C ASN A 127 -1.96 -1.53 9.79
N GLY A 128 -2.72 -2.04 10.75
CA GLY A 128 -3.18 -3.43 10.81
C GLY A 128 -3.83 -3.98 9.55
N PRO A 129 -4.78 -3.28 8.86
CA PRO A 129 -5.38 -3.80 7.62
C PRO A 129 -4.38 -4.02 6.49
N MET A 130 -3.35 -3.17 6.36
CA MET A 130 -2.31 -3.33 5.35
C MET A 130 -1.38 -4.51 5.68
N GLU A 131 -1.00 -4.65 6.95
CA GLU A 131 -0.26 -5.84 7.42
C GLU A 131 -1.06 -7.13 7.22
N GLY A 132 -2.37 -7.06 7.46
CA GLY A 132 -3.29 -8.17 7.18
C GLY A 132 -3.28 -8.58 5.71
N PHE A 133 -3.31 -7.63 4.79
CA PHE A 133 -3.21 -7.90 3.36
C PHE A 133 -1.89 -8.59 3.00
N TRP A 134 -0.73 -8.09 3.50
CA TRP A 134 0.56 -8.75 3.30
C TRP A 134 0.58 -10.18 3.82
N GLY A 135 0.03 -10.38 5.02
CA GLY A 135 -0.07 -11.70 5.63
C GLY A 135 -0.90 -12.68 4.79
N ILE A 136 -2.01 -12.24 4.23
CA ILE A 136 -2.88 -13.06 3.38
C ILE A 136 -2.16 -13.40 2.07
N LEU A 137 -1.62 -12.42 1.34
CA LEU A 137 -0.90 -12.63 0.09
C LEU A 137 0.25 -13.62 0.28
N LYS A 138 1.07 -13.40 1.32
CA LYS A 138 2.23 -14.24 1.57
C LYS A 138 1.85 -15.67 1.97
N ARG A 139 0.82 -15.87 2.79
CA ARG A 139 0.33 -17.21 3.16
C ARG A 139 -0.29 -17.96 1.99
N GLU A 140 -1.09 -17.28 1.17
CA GLU A 140 -1.84 -17.95 0.10
C GLU A 140 -0.99 -18.24 -1.13
N ARG A 141 0.08 -17.44 -1.40
CA ARG A 141 0.80 -17.55 -2.68
C ARG A 141 2.32 -17.59 -2.60
N TYR A 142 2.93 -17.13 -1.51
CA TYR A 142 4.39 -16.97 -1.45
C TYR A 142 5.07 -17.97 -0.52
N TYR A 143 4.59 -18.14 0.72
CA TYR A 143 5.24 -19.04 1.67
C TYR A 143 5.17 -20.50 1.20
N GLY A 144 6.26 -21.25 1.47
CA GLY A 144 6.41 -22.64 1.02
C GLY A 144 6.79 -22.79 -0.46
N LYS A 145 6.95 -21.69 -1.20
CA LYS A 145 7.41 -21.72 -2.60
C LYS A 145 8.80 -21.10 -2.74
N ARG A 146 9.55 -21.61 -3.71
CA ARG A 146 10.84 -21.06 -4.12
C ARG A 146 10.71 -20.48 -5.53
N PHE A 147 10.82 -19.18 -5.65
CA PHE A 147 10.85 -18.50 -6.94
C PHE A 147 12.29 -18.47 -7.47
N THR A 148 12.49 -18.87 -8.71
CA THR A 148 13.81 -19.00 -9.35
C THR A 148 14.09 -17.90 -10.37
N ASP A 149 13.13 -17.03 -10.61
CA ASP A 149 13.28 -15.85 -11.44
C ASP A 149 12.35 -14.72 -11.00
N ARG A 150 12.73 -13.50 -11.42
CA ARG A 150 12.00 -12.28 -11.08
C ARG A 150 10.61 -12.22 -11.71
N SER A 151 10.51 -12.63 -12.97
CA SER A 151 9.27 -12.49 -13.76
C SER A 151 8.15 -13.35 -13.21
N THR A 152 8.44 -14.59 -12.83
CA THR A 152 7.48 -15.49 -12.18
C THR A 152 7.00 -14.94 -10.83
N LEU A 153 7.91 -14.36 -10.03
CA LEU A 153 7.53 -13.75 -8.76
C LEU A 153 6.64 -12.51 -8.97
N VAL A 154 7.02 -11.62 -9.90
CA VAL A 154 6.21 -10.44 -10.24
C VAL A 154 4.84 -10.84 -10.73
N LYS A 155 4.77 -11.79 -11.68
CA LYS A 155 3.49 -12.29 -12.19
C LYS A 155 2.62 -12.88 -11.09
N MET A 156 3.19 -13.65 -10.15
CA MET A 156 2.43 -14.18 -9.02
C MET A 156 1.80 -13.07 -8.17
N ILE A 157 2.53 -11.98 -7.93
CA ILE A 157 2.02 -10.83 -7.15
C ILE A 157 0.90 -10.12 -7.91
N GLU A 158 1.08 -9.85 -9.20
CA GLU A 158 0.09 -9.19 -10.05
C GLU A 158 -1.19 -10.01 -10.18
N ASP A 159 -1.07 -11.31 -10.49
CA ASP A 159 -2.20 -12.25 -10.56
C ASP A 159 -2.93 -12.36 -9.21
N TYR A 160 -2.20 -12.27 -8.08
CA TYR A 160 -2.82 -12.32 -6.77
C TYR A 160 -3.59 -11.03 -6.44
N ILE A 161 -3.06 -9.86 -6.76
CA ILE A 161 -3.76 -8.59 -6.52
C ILE A 161 -5.03 -8.52 -7.36
N ASP A 162 -4.99 -8.98 -8.61
CA ASP A 162 -6.19 -9.11 -9.45
C ASP A 162 -7.23 -10.06 -8.82
N TYR A 163 -6.79 -11.26 -8.41
CA TYR A 163 -7.64 -12.22 -7.70
C TYR A 163 -8.22 -11.65 -6.41
N TYR A 164 -7.41 -10.96 -5.61
CA TYR A 164 -7.82 -10.36 -4.35
C TYR A 164 -8.91 -9.31 -4.55
N ASN A 165 -8.75 -8.43 -5.53
CA ASN A 165 -9.71 -7.39 -5.82
C ASN A 165 -11.02 -7.93 -6.45
N ASN A 166 -10.92 -8.89 -7.37
CA ASN A 166 -12.04 -9.24 -8.26
C ASN A 166 -12.70 -10.59 -7.95
N LYS A 167 -12.03 -11.48 -7.19
CA LYS A 167 -12.50 -12.87 -6.99
C LYS A 167 -12.49 -13.34 -5.55
N ARG A 168 -11.64 -12.75 -4.69
CA ARG A 168 -11.50 -13.18 -3.31
C ARG A 168 -12.62 -12.62 -2.43
N LEU A 169 -13.54 -13.49 -2.03
CA LEU A 169 -14.64 -13.13 -1.11
C LEU A 169 -14.09 -12.82 0.30
N GLN A 170 -14.63 -11.80 0.93
CA GLN A 170 -14.23 -11.34 2.26
C GLN A 170 -15.43 -11.27 3.21
N ARG A 171 -15.32 -11.92 4.36
CA ARG A 171 -16.41 -11.94 5.36
C ARG A 171 -16.75 -10.56 5.91
N ASN A 172 -15.73 -9.72 6.12
CA ASN A 172 -15.90 -8.34 6.60
C ASN A 172 -16.54 -7.40 5.58
N LEU A 173 -16.67 -7.81 4.33
CA LEU A 173 -17.39 -7.09 3.27
C LEU A 173 -18.80 -7.66 3.00
N GLY A 174 -19.29 -8.57 3.85
CA GLY A 174 -20.57 -9.23 3.63
C GLY A 174 -20.51 -10.35 2.58
N ILE A 175 -19.37 -11.06 2.50
CA ILE A 175 -19.08 -12.12 1.52
C ILE A 175 -19.06 -11.57 0.08
N LEU A 176 -18.57 -10.36 -0.07
CA LEU A 176 -18.30 -9.72 -1.36
C LEU A 176 -16.80 -9.68 -1.63
N THR A 177 -16.44 -9.55 -2.90
CA THR A 177 -15.10 -9.12 -3.29
C THR A 177 -14.93 -7.61 -3.05
N PRO A 178 -13.70 -7.09 -2.94
CA PRO A 178 -13.45 -5.66 -2.89
C PRO A 178 -14.12 -4.87 -4.02
N MET A 179 -14.03 -5.36 -5.26
CA MET A 179 -14.61 -4.68 -6.41
C MET A 179 -16.14 -4.73 -6.44
N GLU A 180 -16.76 -5.84 -6.07
CA GLU A 180 -18.23 -5.89 -5.91
C GLU A 180 -18.71 -4.88 -4.87
N LYS A 181 -18.02 -4.76 -3.73
CA LYS A 181 -18.33 -3.76 -2.71
C LYS A 181 -18.20 -2.33 -3.24
N HIS A 182 -17.16 -2.08 -4.03
CA HIS A 182 -16.91 -0.79 -4.68
C HIS A 182 -18.02 -0.44 -5.67
N GLU A 183 -18.37 -1.37 -6.57
CA GLU A 183 -19.38 -1.19 -7.59
C GLU A 183 -20.79 -0.95 -7.02
N ILE A 184 -21.16 -1.68 -5.98
CA ILE A 184 -22.43 -1.46 -5.26
C ILE A 184 -22.52 -0.03 -4.74
N TYR A 185 -21.43 0.51 -4.19
CA TYR A 185 -21.43 1.91 -3.75
C TYR A 185 -21.62 2.89 -4.90
N LEU A 186 -20.90 2.70 -6.01
CA LEU A 186 -21.01 3.58 -7.18
C LEU A 186 -22.40 3.56 -7.82
N GLN A 187 -23.12 2.43 -7.76
CA GLN A 187 -24.49 2.32 -8.27
C GLN A 187 -25.51 2.97 -7.35
N ALA A 188 -25.20 3.14 -6.07
CA ALA A 188 -26.08 3.73 -5.06
C ALA A 188 -25.85 5.23 -4.84
N ALA A 189 -24.75 5.78 -5.36
CA ALA A 189 -24.36 7.19 -5.20
C ALA A 189 -24.88 8.04 -6.38
#